data_d4115c246e5face639332e9e7a22c787
#
_entry.id   d4115c246e5face639332e9e7a22c787
#
_cell.length_a   1.000
_cell.length_b   1.000
_cell.length_c   1.000
_cell.angle_alpha   90.00
_cell.angle_beta   90.00
_cell.angle_gamma   90.00
#
_symmetry.space_group_name_H-M   'P 1'
#
loop_
_entity.id
_entity.type
_entity.pdbx_description
1 polymer ?
#
loop_
_entity_poly.entity_id
_entity_poly.type
_entity_poly.pdbx_seq_one_letter_code
_entity_poly.pdbx_strand_id
1 'polypeptide(L)'
;MGVPTPVRSPPRLSHARRPRPTSPPLPSAQAASRSFNKLNEAYEVLSDKNRRRIYDVYGMAGLDAGLEVGRKHKSLAEITEEFERARAKEARKRLEAKLNFRGAYGFSFSAAHLFDEDIARKRRMFAARRGVAASPFLDLNGMDYNSVFDVPVTDDTTAYVGAQGQMSRGMGAGGLILGLRRTVSPHTSWEAAAVTGSMQSAATLAVQRQLSEHSAGTLTYSYSNAQGGLGLEVGVQRQLSAHSKGHLTWNVGPVGGMSTGMQRAKGKNSWKFDFSVGPASTGITGFLARRLSKKSTFRLGFRFGTMAIDVDVGCARKVNHESSIGMSVSIGLRGVHVKIRFNHSGQRFQFPILITPFVTPTRVLASLTIPTALVLATKRYVVKPAALRARAAEQRELRRRHARAVAADKTESAEAQALLKAQADKRAAKERERGGLVIESAVYGHFPRRSRPRPGDPIVEGFGAETKEEGESTTAAKVCVEGDGGAADGGYVPWMDVTVATQFMVFDSHLDINEGTHKPSMLGFCDPCPGEEAYLRVRYRHRGRMHEVTVGAEDALSAPNPSHELPAEWQTPPPPPK
;
A
#
# COMPACT_ATOMS: atom_id res chain seq x y z
N MET A 1 17.86 78.21 67.28
CA MET A 1 18.77 77.92 66.21
C MET A 1 18.02 77.41 65.00
N GLY A 2 17.73 78.37 64.11
CA GLY A 2 16.87 78.15 62.97
C GLY A 2 17.63 77.70 61.75
N VAL A 3 17.07 76.77 61.00
CA VAL A 3 17.48 76.38 59.66
C VAL A 3 16.47 76.98 58.70
N PRO A 4 16.89 77.71 57.65
CA PRO A 4 15.94 78.32 56.69
C PRO A 4 15.49 77.36 55.64
N THR A 5 14.21 77.40 55.33
CA THR A 5 13.55 76.74 54.25
C THR A 5 13.82 77.38 52.88
N PRO A 6 14.08 76.65 51.79
CA PRO A 6 14.25 77.26 50.47
C PRO A 6 12.91 77.54 49.78
N VAL A 7 12.89 78.67 49.11
CA VAL A 7 11.82 79.28 48.34
C VAL A 7 11.38 78.41 47.14
N ARG A 8 10.05 78.20 46.99
CA ARG A 8 9.39 77.51 45.87
C ARG A 8 9.33 78.44 44.65
N SER A 9 9.90 78.00 43.54
CA SER A 9 9.74 78.63 42.21
C SER A 9 8.38 78.30 41.57
N PRO A 10 7.80 79.17 40.78
CA PRO A 10 6.48 78.94 40.15
C PRO A 10 6.54 77.91 39.00
N PRO A 11 5.44 77.19 38.73
CA PRO A 11 5.38 76.14 37.71
C PRO A 11 5.41 76.72 36.29
N ARG A 12 6.28 76.22 35.46
CA ARG A 12 6.28 76.47 34.01
C ARG A 12 5.06 75.79 33.37
N LEU A 13 4.25 76.55 32.66
CA LEU A 13 3.20 76.09 31.76
C LEU A 13 3.80 75.19 30.66
N SER A 14 3.58 73.89 30.72
CA SER A 14 3.90 72.95 29.66
C SER A 14 2.88 73.05 28.56
N HIS A 15 3.34 73.44 27.35
CA HIS A 15 2.57 73.36 26.14
C HIS A 15 2.03 71.95 25.94
N ALA A 16 0.71 71.81 25.97
CA ALA A 16 0.04 70.54 25.61
C ALA A 16 0.37 70.17 24.18
N ARG A 17 1.20 69.17 23.98
CA ARG A 17 1.38 68.52 22.64
C ARG A 17 0.04 67.90 22.27
N ARG A 18 -0.51 68.30 21.12
CA ARG A 18 -1.65 67.62 20.47
C ARG A 18 -1.28 66.16 20.30
N PRO A 19 -2.16 65.18 20.62
CA PRO A 19 -1.89 63.78 20.37
C PRO A 19 -1.76 63.57 18.86
N ARG A 20 -0.65 62.98 18.45
CA ARG A 20 -0.49 62.45 17.09
C ARG A 20 -1.55 61.38 16.86
N PRO A 21 -2.19 61.28 15.67
CA PRO A 21 -3.07 60.19 15.36
C PRO A 21 -2.32 58.87 15.55
N THR A 22 -2.79 58.05 16.43
CA THR A 22 -2.26 56.69 16.67
C THR A 22 -2.41 55.90 15.39
N SER A 23 -1.31 55.60 14.73
CA SER A 23 -1.26 54.58 13.69
C SER A 23 -1.92 53.31 14.25
N PRO A 24 -2.71 52.59 13.45
CA PRO A 24 -3.31 51.34 13.88
C PRO A 24 -2.23 50.40 14.42
N PRO A 25 -2.49 49.65 15.48
CA PRO A 25 -1.53 48.76 16.06
C PRO A 25 -1.05 47.76 14.98
N LEU A 26 0.24 47.69 14.78
CA LEU A 26 0.86 46.72 13.88
C LEU A 26 0.39 45.32 14.28
N PRO A 27 -0.14 44.51 13.36
CA PRO A 27 -0.58 43.16 13.67
C PRO A 27 0.59 42.39 14.32
N SER A 28 0.30 41.65 15.37
CA SER A 28 1.33 40.83 16.03
C SER A 28 2.05 39.97 14.97
N ALA A 29 3.34 39.74 15.15
CA ALA A 29 4.15 38.97 14.19
C ALA A 29 3.50 37.63 13.83
N GLN A 30 2.76 37.03 14.79
CA GLN A 30 1.97 35.80 14.56
C GLN A 30 0.75 36.02 13.67
N ALA A 31 0.07 37.16 13.78
CA ALA A 31 -1.08 37.46 12.91
C ALA A 31 -0.62 37.79 11.48
N ALA A 32 0.49 38.50 11.33
CA ALA A 32 1.12 38.77 10.04
C ALA A 32 1.60 37.48 9.36
N SER A 33 2.24 36.56 10.10
CA SER A 33 2.65 35.25 9.60
C SER A 33 1.47 34.39 9.15
N ARG A 34 0.37 34.36 9.89
CA ARG A 34 -0.85 33.64 9.52
C ARG A 34 -1.49 34.20 8.26
N SER A 35 -1.52 35.53 8.12
CA SER A 35 -2.05 36.19 6.93
C SER A 35 -1.16 35.94 5.72
N PHE A 36 0.14 35.96 5.88
CA PHE A 36 1.11 35.64 4.84
C PHE A 36 1.01 34.18 4.36
N ASN A 37 0.87 33.23 5.29
CA ASN A 37 0.70 31.83 4.95
C ASN A 37 -0.58 31.59 4.14
N LYS A 38 -1.71 32.22 4.54
CA LYS A 38 -2.96 32.14 3.78
C LYS A 38 -2.84 32.76 2.38
N LEU A 39 -2.12 33.85 2.27
CA LEU A 39 -1.89 34.53 0.97
C LEU A 39 -0.99 33.68 0.07
N ASN A 40 0.03 33.06 0.63
CA ASN A 40 0.92 32.17 -0.09
C ASN A 40 0.19 30.90 -0.57
N GLU A 41 -0.63 30.29 0.30
CA GLU A 41 -1.48 29.16 -0.04
C GLU A 41 -2.47 29.50 -1.17
N ALA A 42 -3.12 30.65 -1.09
CA ALA A 42 -4.00 31.14 -2.15
C ALA A 42 -3.23 31.40 -3.46
N TYR A 43 -2.03 31.96 -3.37
CA TYR A 43 -1.18 32.19 -4.52
C TYR A 43 -0.75 30.89 -5.20
N GLU A 44 -0.34 29.87 -4.45
CA GLU A 44 0.02 28.56 -4.98
C GLU A 44 -1.14 27.88 -5.73
N VAL A 45 -2.36 28.08 -5.26
CA VAL A 45 -3.55 27.54 -5.93
C VAL A 45 -3.92 28.33 -7.18
N LEU A 46 -3.88 29.66 -7.12
CA LEU A 46 -4.33 30.54 -8.21
C LEU A 46 -3.30 30.72 -9.31
N SER A 47 -2.00 30.59 -9.01
CA SER A 47 -0.91 30.70 -9.99
C SER A 47 -0.84 29.51 -10.93
N ASP A 48 -1.25 28.31 -10.46
CA ASP A 48 -1.32 27.12 -11.29
C ASP A 48 -2.72 27.00 -11.92
N LYS A 49 -2.80 27.09 -13.24
CA LYS A 49 -4.03 26.98 -14.03
C LYS A 49 -4.81 25.69 -13.75
N ASN A 50 -4.11 24.62 -13.43
CA ASN A 50 -4.70 23.32 -13.14
C ASN A 50 -5.25 23.25 -11.70
N ARG A 51 -4.47 23.71 -10.72
CA ARG A 51 -4.92 23.81 -9.32
C ARG A 51 -6.09 24.78 -9.18
N ARG A 52 -6.07 25.88 -9.93
CA ARG A 52 -7.19 26.83 -9.97
C ARG A 52 -8.47 26.18 -10.49
N ARG A 53 -8.41 25.39 -11.57
CA ARG A 53 -9.58 24.67 -12.11
C ARG A 53 -10.14 23.64 -11.11
N ILE A 54 -9.27 22.92 -10.39
CA ILE A 54 -9.70 22.00 -9.33
C ILE A 54 -10.38 22.78 -8.21
N TYR A 55 -9.82 23.91 -7.82
CA TYR A 55 -10.38 24.76 -6.77
C TYR A 55 -11.74 25.35 -7.16
N ASP A 56 -11.87 25.84 -8.41
CA ASP A 56 -13.12 26.44 -8.92
C ASP A 56 -14.28 25.42 -8.97
N VAL A 57 -13.98 24.13 -9.17
CA VAL A 57 -15.01 23.07 -9.29
C VAL A 57 -15.24 22.35 -7.93
N TYR A 58 -14.21 22.10 -7.15
CA TYR A 58 -14.24 21.23 -5.96
C TYR A 58 -13.81 21.91 -4.67
N GLY A 59 -13.41 23.17 -4.70
CA GLY A 59 -12.90 23.90 -3.54
C GLY A 59 -11.61 23.29 -2.97
N MET A 60 -11.31 23.63 -1.71
CA MET A 60 -10.15 23.08 -1.00
C MET A 60 -10.19 21.55 -0.89
N ALA A 61 -11.37 20.96 -0.77
CA ALA A 61 -11.52 19.50 -0.67
C ALA A 61 -10.97 18.74 -1.89
N GLY A 62 -11.03 19.34 -3.07
CA GLY A 62 -10.45 18.77 -4.29
C GLY A 62 -8.93 18.82 -4.29
N LEU A 63 -8.34 19.88 -3.76
CA LEU A 63 -6.88 20.02 -3.62
C LEU A 63 -6.31 19.09 -2.54
N ASP A 64 -7.00 18.98 -1.41
CA ASP A 64 -6.62 18.09 -0.30
C ASP A 64 -6.72 16.60 -0.69
N ALA A 65 -7.64 16.26 -1.61
CA ALA A 65 -7.75 14.91 -2.16
C ALA A 65 -6.59 14.54 -3.11
N GLY A 66 -5.65 15.46 -3.36
CA GLY A 66 -4.47 15.23 -4.20
C GLY A 66 -4.81 15.05 -5.67
N LEU A 67 -5.87 15.70 -6.14
CA LEU A 67 -6.24 15.72 -7.54
C LEU A 67 -5.20 16.54 -8.33
N GLU A 68 -4.32 15.87 -9.06
CA GLU A 68 -3.35 16.51 -9.95
C GLU A 68 -3.86 16.49 -11.39
N VAL A 69 -4.13 17.68 -11.94
CA VAL A 69 -4.45 17.88 -13.37
C VAL A 69 -3.16 18.27 -14.11
N GLY A 70 -2.15 17.49 -14.10
CA GLY A 70 -0.95 18.05 -14.68
C GLY A 70 0.03 17.09 -15.31
N ARG A 71 0.05 15.87 -14.89
CA ARG A 71 1.00 14.88 -15.43
C ARG A 71 0.38 13.77 -16.26
N LYS A 72 -0.94 13.73 -16.36
CA LYS A 72 -1.67 12.78 -17.20
C LYS A 72 -2.86 13.55 -17.73
N HIS A 73 -3.00 13.62 -19.03
CA HIS A 73 -4.14 14.27 -19.71
C HIS A 73 -5.46 13.62 -19.28
N LYS A 74 -5.95 13.98 -18.10
CA LYS A 74 -7.26 13.56 -17.63
C LYS A 74 -8.26 14.61 -18.09
N SER A 75 -9.28 14.19 -18.78
CA SER A 75 -10.41 15.04 -19.10
C SER A 75 -11.11 15.49 -17.82
N LEU A 76 -11.79 16.63 -17.87
CA LEU A 76 -12.54 17.15 -16.71
C LEU A 76 -13.57 16.14 -16.22
N ALA A 77 -14.16 15.36 -17.14
CA ALA A 77 -15.09 14.26 -16.83
C ALA A 77 -14.41 13.12 -16.04
N GLU A 78 -13.17 12.77 -16.34
CA GLU A 78 -12.43 11.75 -15.59
C GLU A 78 -12.04 12.21 -14.19
N ILE A 79 -11.72 13.50 -14.04
CA ILE A 79 -11.42 14.07 -12.73
C ILE A 79 -12.67 14.08 -11.86
N THR A 80 -13.86 14.42 -12.42
CA THR A 80 -15.13 14.37 -11.69
C THR A 80 -15.44 12.95 -11.24
N GLU A 81 -15.28 11.97 -12.13
CA GLU A 81 -15.51 10.56 -11.82
C GLU A 81 -14.54 10.02 -10.75
N GLU A 82 -13.26 10.39 -10.80
CA GLU A 82 -12.29 10.03 -9.75
C GLU A 82 -12.65 10.65 -8.39
N PHE A 83 -13.06 11.91 -8.39
CA PHE A 83 -13.47 12.60 -7.16
C PHE A 83 -14.72 11.96 -6.56
N GLU A 84 -15.73 11.69 -7.37
CA GLU A 84 -16.95 10.99 -6.92
C GLU A 84 -16.63 9.59 -6.40
N ARG A 85 -15.76 8.85 -7.07
CA ARG A 85 -15.26 7.55 -6.60
C ARG A 85 -14.49 7.67 -5.28
N ALA A 86 -13.63 8.68 -5.14
CA ALA A 86 -12.88 8.93 -3.91
C ALA A 86 -13.84 9.28 -2.77
N ARG A 87 -14.82 10.16 -2.99
CA ARG A 87 -15.85 10.56 -2.03
C ARG A 87 -16.75 9.39 -1.63
N ALA A 88 -17.18 8.58 -2.59
CA ALA A 88 -17.95 7.37 -2.33
C ALA A 88 -17.15 6.36 -1.52
N LYS A 89 -15.86 6.21 -1.81
CA LYS A 89 -14.93 5.36 -1.06
C LYS A 89 -14.70 5.86 0.37
N GLU A 90 -14.59 7.16 0.56
CA GLU A 90 -14.51 7.74 1.91
C GLU A 90 -15.83 7.60 2.68
N ALA A 91 -16.97 7.88 2.06
CA ALA A 91 -18.27 7.69 2.67
C ALA A 91 -18.48 6.23 3.09
N ARG A 92 -18.10 5.28 2.22
CA ARG A 92 -18.13 3.86 2.53
C ARG A 92 -17.18 3.51 3.68
N LYS A 93 -15.95 4.05 3.70
CA LYS A 93 -15.00 3.85 4.81
C LYS A 93 -15.53 4.41 6.13
N ARG A 94 -16.19 5.57 6.10
CA ARG A 94 -16.83 6.17 7.30
C ARG A 94 -17.99 5.30 7.80
N LEU A 95 -18.81 4.74 6.90
CA LEU A 95 -19.85 3.78 7.25
C LEU A 95 -19.27 2.48 7.80
N GLU A 96 -18.25 1.92 7.15
CA GLU A 96 -17.55 0.72 7.60
C GLU A 96 -16.85 0.94 8.95
N ALA A 97 -16.30 2.14 9.21
CA ALA A 97 -15.69 2.48 10.48
C ALA A 97 -16.74 2.64 11.61
N LYS A 98 -17.95 3.09 11.31
CA LYS A 98 -19.06 3.16 12.27
C LYS A 98 -19.64 1.78 12.60
N LEU A 99 -19.68 0.88 11.61
CA LEU A 99 -20.14 -0.51 11.72
C LEU A 99 -18.92 -1.43 11.81
N ASN A 100 -18.29 -1.48 12.97
CA ASN A 100 -17.09 -2.27 13.17
C ASN A 100 -17.45 -3.75 13.35
N PHE A 101 -17.43 -4.50 12.24
CA PHE A 101 -17.63 -5.94 12.26
C PHE A 101 -16.29 -6.66 12.48
N ARG A 102 -16.20 -7.39 13.58
CA ARG A 102 -15.02 -8.19 13.93
C ARG A 102 -15.39 -9.65 13.99
N GLY A 103 -14.63 -10.48 13.29
CA GLY A 103 -14.85 -11.91 13.25
C GLY A 103 -13.56 -12.70 13.34
N ALA A 104 -13.62 -13.85 14.03
CA ALA A 104 -12.56 -14.84 14.05
C ALA A 104 -13.17 -16.19 13.68
N TYR A 105 -12.63 -16.83 12.66
CA TYR A 105 -13.09 -18.09 12.09
C TYR A 105 -11.93 -19.07 12.05
N GLY A 106 -12.07 -20.20 12.69
CA GLY A 106 -11.09 -21.27 12.69
C GLY A 106 -11.68 -22.51 12.02
N PHE A 107 -10.93 -23.12 11.13
CA PHE A 107 -11.29 -24.37 10.46
C PHE A 107 -10.13 -25.34 10.62
N SER A 108 -10.27 -26.29 11.55
CA SER A 108 -9.24 -27.25 11.88
C SER A 108 -9.30 -28.44 10.93
N PHE A 109 -8.21 -28.70 10.23
CA PHE A 109 -8.09 -29.83 9.30
C PHE A 109 -7.04 -30.82 9.77
N SER A 110 -7.18 -32.08 9.31
CA SER A 110 -6.15 -33.11 9.43
C SER A 110 -5.74 -33.63 8.05
N ALA A 111 -4.44 -33.61 7.81
CA ALA A 111 -3.78 -34.25 6.68
C ALA A 111 -2.93 -35.44 7.10
N ALA A 112 -3.01 -35.87 8.39
CA ALA A 112 -2.13 -36.89 8.97
C ALA A 112 -2.16 -38.20 8.21
N HIS A 113 -3.30 -38.57 7.60
CA HIS A 113 -3.46 -39.76 6.78
C HIS A 113 -2.67 -39.75 5.46
N LEU A 114 -2.21 -38.58 4.99
CA LEU A 114 -1.35 -38.47 3.81
C LEU A 114 0.11 -38.78 4.10
N PHE A 115 0.51 -38.67 5.38
CA PHE A 115 1.89 -38.81 5.82
C PHE A 115 2.11 -40.02 6.74
N ASP A 116 1.02 -40.70 7.13
CA ASP A 116 1.08 -41.86 8.01
C ASP A 116 0.10 -42.93 7.55
N GLU A 117 0.64 -44.08 7.18
CA GLU A 117 -0.12 -45.20 6.60
C GLU A 117 -1.03 -45.89 7.62
N ASP A 118 -0.61 -45.96 8.88
CA ASP A 118 -1.43 -46.56 9.95
C ASP A 118 -2.67 -45.71 10.24
N ILE A 119 -2.51 -44.39 10.22
CA ILE A 119 -3.63 -43.44 10.34
C ILE A 119 -4.55 -43.57 9.10
N ALA A 120 -3.98 -43.68 7.92
CA ALA A 120 -4.77 -43.89 6.70
C ALA A 120 -5.57 -45.20 6.73
N ARG A 121 -4.98 -46.30 7.23
CA ARG A 121 -5.63 -47.59 7.37
C ARG A 121 -6.79 -47.53 8.38
N LYS A 122 -6.54 -47.00 9.57
CA LYS A 122 -7.58 -46.80 10.60
C LYS A 122 -8.74 -45.96 10.07
N ARG A 123 -8.43 -44.87 9.36
CA ARG A 123 -9.43 -43.99 8.76
C ARG A 123 -10.30 -44.71 7.74
N ARG A 124 -9.71 -45.50 6.84
CA ARG A 124 -10.49 -46.31 5.86
C ARG A 124 -11.42 -47.28 6.54
N MET A 125 -10.96 -47.94 7.60
CA MET A 125 -11.80 -48.86 8.40
C MET A 125 -12.98 -48.12 9.07
N PHE A 126 -12.76 -46.94 9.66
CA PHE A 126 -13.83 -46.15 10.26
C PHE A 126 -14.81 -45.60 9.22
N ALA A 127 -14.34 -45.17 8.05
CA ALA A 127 -15.19 -44.70 6.93
C ALA A 127 -16.08 -45.83 6.42
N ALA A 128 -15.51 -47.01 6.21
CA ALA A 128 -16.24 -48.21 5.78
C ALA A 128 -17.33 -48.61 6.81
N ARG A 129 -17.05 -48.57 8.12
CA ARG A 129 -18.04 -48.84 9.16
C ARG A 129 -19.21 -47.85 9.20
N ARG A 130 -19.01 -46.62 8.81
CA ARG A 130 -20.03 -45.55 8.80
C ARG A 130 -20.72 -45.36 7.46
N GLY A 131 -20.32 -46.08 6.40
CA GLY A 131 -20.83 -45.91 5.06
C GLY A 131 -20.56 -44.53 4.43
N VAL A 132 -19.56 -43.79 4.94
CA VAL A 132 -19.21 -42.44 4.48
C VAL A 132 -17.94 -42.51 3.65
N ALA A 133 -17.96 -41.90 2.48
CA ALA A 133 -16.76 -41.78 1.66
C ALA A 133 -15.71 -40.90 2.37
N ALA A 134 -14.48 -41.44 2.54
CA ALA A 134 -13.40 -40.69 3.12
C ALA A 134 -12.90 -39.61 2.13
N SER A 135 -12.80 -38.36 2.56
CA SER A 135 -12.24 -37.28 1.72
C SER A 135 -10.82 -37.64 1.26
N PRO A 136 -10.45 -37.44 -0.02
CA PRO A 136 -9.12 -37.82 -0.48
C PRO A 136 -8.01 -36.92 0.04
N PHE A 137 -8.29 -35.69 0.44
CA PHE A 137 -7.26 -34.68 0.74
C PHE A 137 -7.19 -34.29 2.21
N LEU A 138 -8.26 -33.73 2.79
CA LEU A 138 -8.27 -33.15 4.14
C LEU A 138 -9.52 -33.58 4.89
N ASP A 139 -9.37 -33.89 6.17
CA ASP A 139 -10.50 -34.13 7.08
C ASP A 139 -10.76 -32.87 7.90
N LEU A 140 -12.00 -32.39 7.90
CA LEU A 140 -12.43 -31.32 8.78
C LEU A 140 -12.65 -31.88 10.19
N ASN A 141 -11.76 -31.52 11.13
CA ASN A 141 -11.81 -31.95 12.51
C ASN A 141 -12.69 -31.08 13.39
N GLY A 142 -12.78 -29.81 13.05
CA GLY A 142 -13.56 -28.85 13.82
C GLY A 142 -13.60 -27.48 13.16
N MET A 143 -14.58 -26.72 13.62
CA MET A 143 -14.78 -25.33 13.20
C MET A 143 -15.08 -24.53 14.47
N ASP A 144 -14.47 -23.37 14.59
CA ASP A 144 -14.76 -22.37 15.60
C ASP A 144 -15.04 -21.02 14.92
N TYR A 145 -16.01 -20.31 15.42
CA TYR A 145 -16.29 -18.97 14.97
C TYR A 145 -16.68 -18.08 16.16
N ASN A 146 -16.27 -16.84 16.06
CA ASN A 146 -16.66 -15.77 16.96
C ASN A 146 -16.81 -14.52 16.12
N SER A 147 -17.99 -13.97 16.02
CA SER A 147 -18.27 -12.75 15.28
C SER A 147 -19.03 -11.76 16.15
N VAL A 148 -18.58 -10.53 16.14
CA VAL A 148 -19.13 -9.44 16.95
C VAL A 148 -19.36 -8.22 16.07
N PHE A 149 -20.50 -7.62 16.24
CA PHE A 149 -20.92 -6.44 15.54
C PHE A 149 -21.07 -5.28 16.53
N ASP A 150 -20.22 -4.26 16.39
CA ASP A 150 -20.24 -3.09 17.25
C ASP A 150 -21.22 -2.06 16.68
N VAL A 151 -22.20 -1.61 17.49
CA VAL A 151 -23.20 -0.60 17.16
C VAL A 151 -22.99 0.59 18.09
N PRO A 152 -22.51 1.74 17.61
CA PRO A 152 -22.43 2.94 18.41
C PRO A 152 -23.85 3.46 18.71
N VAL A 153 -24.23 3.47 19.99
CA VAL A 153 -25.54 3.97 20.46
C VAL A 153 -25.45 5.46 20.74
N THR A 154 -24.36 5.88 21.38
CA THR A 154 -24.00 7.27 21.61
C THR A 154 -22.50 7.43 21.40
N ASP A 155 -21.99 8.66 21.39
CA ASP A 155 -20.53 8.89 21.23
C ASP A 155 -19.71 8.20 22.34
N ASP A 156 -20.27 8.05 23.54
CA ASP A 156 -19.61 7.42 24.68
C ASP A 156 -20.01 5.96 24.92
N THR A 157 -21.05 5.47 24.22
CA THR A 157 -21.64 4.15 24.49
C THR A 157 -21.72 3.33 23.20
N THR A 158 -21.12 2.15 23.22
CA THR A 158 -21.17 1.17 22.13
C THR A 158 -21.82 -0.10 22.64
N ALA A 159 -22.92 -0.51 22.02
CA ALA A 159 -23.47 -1.85 22.20
C ALA A 159 -22.82 -2.79 21.19
N TYR A 160 -22.67 -4.04 21.55
CA TYR A 160 -22.24 -5.05 20.62
C TYR A 160 -23.06 -6.34 20.74
N VAL A 161 -23.33 -6.91 19.59
CA VAL A 161 -24.06 -8.17 19.46
C VAL A 161 -23.21 -9.12 18.66
N GLY A 162 -23.14 -10.36 19.08
CA GLY A 162 -22.31 -11.34 18.39
C GLY A 162 -22.85 -12.76 18.55
N ALA A 163 -22.18 -13.64 17.82
CA ALA A 163 -22.41 -15.07 17.93
C ALA A 163 -21.08 -15.79 17.98
N GLN A 164 -21.02 -16.81 18.83
CA GLN A 164 -19.89 -17.73 18.88
C GLN A 164 -20.37 -19.15 18.73
N GLY A 165 -19.54 -20.01 18.16
CA GLY A 165 -19.84 -21.42 18.07
C GLY A 165 -18.59 -22.24 17.85
N GLN A 166 -18.67 -23.48 18.30
CA GLN A 166 -17.63 -24.47 18.10
C GLN A 166 -18.26 -25.77 17.66
N MET A 167 -17.73 -26.37 16.64
CA MET A 167 -18.09 -27.70 16.18
C MET A 167 -16.85 -28.57 16.18
N SER A 168 -16.95 -29.75 16.77
CA SER A 168 -15.87 -30.74 16.77
C SER A 168 -16.46 -32.14 16.63
N ARG A 169 -15.96 -32.89 15.67
CA ARG A 169 -16.35 -34.30 15.42
C ARG A 169 -17.87 -34.51 15.26
N GLY A 170 -18.58 -33.56 14.67
CA GLY A 170 -20.03 -33.64 14.43
C GLY A 170 -20.90 -33.17 15.61
N MET A 171 -20.32 -32.80 16.75
CA MET A 171 -21.03 -32.15 17.85
C MET A 171 -20.75 -30.65 17.80
N GLY A 172 -21.78 -29.85 17.92
CA GLY A 172 -21.68 -28.40 17.89
C GLY A 172 -22.31 -27.74 19.10
N ALA A 173 -21.72 -26.65 19.54
CA ALA A 173 -22.25 -25.76 20.56
C ALA A 173 -22.16 -24.33 20.05
N GLY A 174 -23.18 -23.54 20.35
CA GLY A 174 -23.22 -22.14 19.94
C GLY A 174 -23.83 -21.27 21.03
N GLY A 175 -23.56 -19.98 20.97
CA GLY A 175 -24.11 -19.00 21.88
C GLY A 175 -24.13 -17.60 21.28
N LEU A 176 -25.00 -16.76 21.83
CA LEU A 176 -25.10 -15.36 21.51
C LEU A 176 -24.25 -14.56 22.50
N ILE A 177 -23.63 -13.52 22.01
CA ILE A 177 -22.85 -12.54 22.77
C ILE A 177 -23.62 -11.22 22.72
N LEU A 178 -23.91 -10.67 23.89
CA LEU A 178 -24.50 -9.35 24.05
C LEU A 178 -23.61 -8.54 24.98
N GLY A 179 -23.33 -7.31 24.63
CA GLY A 179 -22.52 -6.49 25.50
C GLY A 179 -22.70 -5.01 25.28
N LEU A 180 -22.30 -4.26 26.29
CA LEU A 180 -22.34 -2.82 26.33
C LEU A 180 -21.02 -2.29 26.88
N ARG A 181 -20.42 -1.37 26.15
CA ARG A 181 -19.21 -0.65 26.58
C ARG A 181 -19.52 0.82 26.67
N ARG A 182 -19.16 1.44 27.80
CA ARG A 182 -19.35 2.86 28.02
C ARG A 182 -18.09 3.51 28.58
N THR A 183 -17.73 4.65 27.99
CA THR A 183 -16.69 5.53 28.49
C THR A 183 -17.33 6.58 29.41
N VAL A 184 -17.11 6.46 30.73
CA VAL A 184 -17.69 7.36 31.73
C VAL A 184 -16.89 8.65 31.85
N SER A 185 -15.56 8.53 31.69
CA SER A 185 -14.64 9.65 31.69
C SER A 185 -13.47 9.36 30.76
N PRO A 186 -12.63 10.35 30.39
CA PRO A 186 -11.44 10.12 29.58
C PRO A 186 -10.50 9.05 30.15
N HIS A 187 -10.60 8.79 31.45
CA HIS A 187 -9.74 7.86 32.17
C HIS A 187 -10.43 6.58 32.64
N THR A 188 -11.76 6.46 32.49
CA THR A 188 -12.52 5.33 33.02
C THR A 188 -13.53 4.81 32.01
N SER A 189 -13.48 3.54 31.72
CA SER A 189 -14.46 2.82 30.91
C SER A 189 -14.92 1.56 31.62
N TRP A 190 -16.16 1.16 31.39
CA TRP A 190 -16.66 -0.14 31.81
C TRP A 190 -17.28 -0.89 30.63
N GLU A 191 -17.27 -2.18 30.75
CA GLU A 191 -17.80 -3.11 29.75
C GLU A 191 -18.57 -4.21 30.47
N ALA A 192 -19.82 -4.41 30.10
CA ALA A 192 -20.63 -5.52 30.54
C ALA A 192 -20.93 -6.43 29.35
N ALA A 193 -20.71 -7.71 29.48
CA ALA A 193 -21.00 -8.68 28.45
C ALA A 193 -21.69 -9.92 29.02
N ALA A 194 -22.60 -10.47 28.26
CA ALA A 194 -23.24 -11.75 28.57
C ALA A 194 -23.12 -12.66 27.34
N VAL A 195 -22.79 -13.89 27.60
CA VAL A 195 -22.78 -14.98 26.61
C VAL A 195 -23.82 -16.00 27.05
N THR A 196 -24.75 -16.30 26.17
CA THR A 196 -25.75 -17.35 26.42
C THR A 196 -25.73 -18.38 25.32
N GLY A 197 -25.69 -19.65 25.67
CA GLY A 197 -25.61 -20.72 24.68
C GLY A 197 -25.94 -22.08 25.31
N SER A 198 -26.05 -23.09 24.45
CA SER A 198 -26.44 -24.45 24.82
C SER A 198 -25.50 -25.13 25.80
N MET A 199 -24.21 -24.82 25.77
CA MET A 199 -23.21 -25.44 26.64
C MET A 199 -22.51 -24.45 27.58
N GLN A 200 -22.62 -23.17 27.35
CA GLN A 200 -21.92 -22.16 28.12
C GLN A 200 -22.78 -20.92 28.32
N SER A 201 -22.96 -20.54 29.58
CA SER A 201 -23.47 -19.23 29.95
C SER A 201 -22.43 -18.52 30.80
N ALA A 202 -22.14 -17.29 30.42
CA ALA A 202 -21.15 -16.47 31.10
C ALA A 202 -21.60 -15.00 31.10
N ALA A 203 -21.31 -14.31 32.19
CA ALA A 203 -21.47 -12.85 32.28
C ALA A 203 -20.18 -12.24 32.79
N THR A 204 -19.79 -11.11 32.25
CA THR A 204 -18.58 -10.38 32.63
C THR A 204 -18.89 -8.91 32.84
N LEU A 205 -18.31 -8.32 33.88
CA LEU A 205 -18.29 -6.89 34.12
C LEU A 205 -16.84 -6.47 34.30
N ALA A 206 -16.34 -5.68 33.36
CA ALA A 206 -14.98 -5.19 33.40
C ALA A 206 -14.96 -3.68 33.57
N VAL A 207 -14.13 -3.19 34.48
CA VAL A 207 -13.87 -1.77 34.68
C VAL A 207 -12.39 -1.53 34.40
N GLN A 208 -12.09 -0.62 33.52
CA GLN A 208 -10.75 -0.17 33.21
C GLN A 208 -10.59 1.29 33.62
N ARG A 209 -9.56 1.59 34.38
CA ARG A 209 -9.23 2.93 34.82
C ARG A 209 -7.76 3.25 34.60
N GLN A 210 -7.49 4.39 34.05
CA GLN A 210 -6.16 4.95 34.00
C GLN A 210 -5.78 5.47 35.39
N LEU A 211 -4.80 4.84 36.04
CA LEU A 211 -4.36 5.18 37.39
C LEU A 211 -3.33 6.32 37.39
N SER A 212 -2.52 6.40 36.34
CA SER A 212 -1.57 7.46 36.09
C SER A 212 -1.32 7.60 34.59
N GLU A 213 -0.55 8.60 34.16
CA GLU A 213 -0.18 8.77 32.74
C GLU A 213 0.45 7.51 32.11
N HIS A 214 1.08 6.68 32.95
CA HIS A 214 1.82 5.49 32.50
C HIS A 214 1.26 4.16 33.03
N SER A 215 0.19 4.19 33.80
CA SER A 215 -0.39 2.99 34.44
C SER A 215 -1.90 2.92 34.25
N ALA A 216 -2.39 1.74 33.92
CA ALA A 216 -3.82 1.43 33.84
C ALA A 216 -4.13 0.20 34.68
N GLY A 217 -5.25 0.23 35.39
CA GLY A 217 -5.78 -0.87 36.17
C GLY A 217 -7.03 -1.44 35.49
N THR A 218 -7.23 -2.74 35.57
CA THR A 218 -8.42 -3.45 35.12
C THR A 218 -8.96 -4.29 36.25
N LEU A 219 -10.27 -4.25 36.46
CA LEU A 219 -10.99 -5.10 37.38
C LEU A 219 -12.09 -5.80 36.59
N THR A 220 -12.03 -7.13 36.50
CA THR A 220 -13.03 -7.91 35.79
C THR A 220 -13.69 -8.89 36.75
N TYR A 221 -14.99 -8.78 36.90
CA TYR A 221 -15.83 -9.73 37.57
C TYR A 221 -16.50 -10.64 36.54
N SER A 222 -16.40 -11.93 36.70
CA SER A 222 -16.92 -12.91 35.75
C SER A 222 -17.70 -14.01 36.45
N TYR A 223 -18.78 -14.43 35.80
CA TYR A 223 -19.52 -15.65 36.15
C TYR A 223 -19.52 -16.57 34.94
N SER A 224 -19.21 -17.81 35.13
CA SER A 224 -19.29 -18.83 34.08
C SER A 224 -19.70 -20.16 34.64
N ASN A 225 -20.76 -20.76 34.10
CA ASN A 225 -21.18 -22.10 34.47
C ASN A 225 -20.17 -23.17 34.04
N ALA A 226 -19.49 -22.97 32.91
CA ALA A 226 -18.49 -23.89 32.39
C ALA A 226 -17.19 -23.89 33.21
N GLN A 227 -16.88 -22.78 33.87
CA GLN A 227 -15.70 -22.64 34.73
C GLN A 227 -15.97 -22.91 36.23
N GLY A 228 -17.22 -23.23 36.57
CA GLY A 228 -17.57 -23.60 37.91
C GLY A 228 -17.87 -22.43 38.87
N GLY A 229 -18.25 -21.26 38.38
CA GLY A 229 -18.76 -20.19 39.22
C GLY A 229 -18.18 -18.80 38.97
N LEU A 230 -18.00 -18.05 40.07
CA LEU A 230 -17.56 -16.66 40.10
C LEU A 230 -16.03 -16.55 40.01
N GLY A 231 -15.55 -15.61 39.21
CA GLY A 231 -14.14 -15.27 39.09
C GLY A 231 -13.95 -13.76 39.22
N LEU A 232 -12.83 -13.37 39.79
CA LEU A 232 -12.37 -12.00 39.89
C LEU A 232 -10.97 -11.90 39.29
N GLU A 233 -10.78 -11.01 38.33
CA GLU A 233 -9.48 -10.71 37.75
C GLU A 233 -9.10 -9.27 38.06
N VAL A 234 -7.92 -9.09 38.64
CA VAL A 234 -7.31 -7.79 38.89
C VAL A 234 -6.06 -7.67 38.02
N GLY A 235 -6.03 -6.71 37.16
CA GLY A 235 -4.91 -6.48 36.25
C GLY A 235 -4.33 -5.08 36.41
N VAL A 236 -3.01 -4.97 36.31
CA VAL A 236 -2.30 -3.70 36.24
C VAL A 236 -1.35 -3.75 35.05
N GLN A 237 -1.42 -2.74 34.21
CA GLN A 237 -0.50 -2.54 33.10
C GLN A 237 0.25 -1.23 33.31
N ARG A 238 1.58 -1.26 33.16
CA ARG A 238 2.42 -0.08 33.29
C ARG A 238 3.37 0.07 32.12
N GLN A 239 3.50 1.29 31.63
CA GLN A 239 4.54 1.64 30.66
C GLN A 239 5.87 1.82 31.42
N LEU A 240 6.80 0.89 31.21
CA LEU A 240 8.12 0.88 31.87
C LEU A 240 9.13 1.80 31.19
N SER A 241 9.00 1.97 29.87
CA SER A 241 9.81 2.89 29.07
C SER A 241 9.05 3.30 27.80
N ALA A 242 9.59 4.23 27.01
CA ALA A 242 9.00 4.66 25.74
C ALA A 242 8.64 3.50 24.78
N HIS A 243 9.31 2.34 24.93
CA HIS A 243 9.15 1.21 24.03
C HIS A 243 8.73 -0.10 24.75
N SER A 244 8.58 -0.09 26.07
CA SER A 244 8.33 -1.28 26.87
C SER A 244 7.14 -1.11 27.79
N LYS A 245 6.28 -2.16 27.84
CA LYS A 245 5.12 -2.23 28.72
C LYS A 245 5.22 -3.53 29.54
N GLY A 246 4.90 -3.44 30.83
CA GLY A 246 4.75 -4.59 31.70
C GLY A 246 3.31 -4.75 32.14
N HIS A 247 2.89 -5.96 32.45
CA HIS A 247 1.59 -6.24 33.03
C HIS A 247 1.70 -7.30 34.11
N LEU A 248 0.78 -7.21 35.05
CA LEU A 248 0.56 -8.16 36.13
C LEU A 248 -0.94 -8.40 36.22
N THR A 249 -1.37 -9.66 36.20
CA THR A 249 -2.76 -10.03 36.40
C THR A 249 -2.88 -11.10 37.48
N TRP A 250 -3.87 -10.97 38.31
CA TRP A 250 -4.20 -11.92 39.36
C TRP A 250 -5.67 -12.34 39.23
N ASN A 251 -5.88 -13.62 39.02
CA ASN A 251 -7.18 -14.24 38.88
C ASN A 251 -7.52 -15.01 40.17
N VAL A 252 -8.67 -14.67 40.74
CA VAL A 252 -9.23 -15.35 41.93
C VAL A 252 -10.49 -16.07 41.50
N GLY A 253 -10.64 -17.31 41.88
CA GLY A 253 -11.80 -18.14 41.52
C GLY A 253 -11.41 -19.56 41.09
N PRO A 254 -12.31 -20.31 40.44
CA PRO A 254 -12.10 -21.69 40.05
C PRO A 254 -10.87 -21.92 39.14
N VAL A 255 -10.53 -20.93 38.31
CA VAL A 255 -9.35 -20.93 37.45
C VAL A 255 -8.36 -19.89 37.97
N GLY A 256 -8.09 -19.93 39.28
CA GLY A 256 -7.16 -18.98 39.92
C GLY A 256 -5.76 -19.05 39.34
N GLY A 257 -5.02 -17.98 39.51
CA GLY A 257 -3.63 -17.92 39.04
C GLY A 257 -3.12 -16.50 38.91
N MET A 258 -1.84 -16.40 38.66
CA MET A 258 -1.15 -15.13 38.50
C MET A 258 -0.38 -15.12 37.17
N SER A 259 -0.40 -14.05 36.44
CA SER A 259 0.45 -13.89 35.27
C SER A 259 1.14 -12.54 35.27
N THR A 260 2.37 -12.55 34.82
CA THR A 260 3.17 -11.34 34.63
C THR A 260 3.87 -11.43 33.30
N GLY A 261 4.03 -10.28 32.65
CA GLY A 261 4.69 -10.26 31.37
C GLY A 261 5.23 -8.89 30.99
N MET A 262 6.08 -8.93 30.02
CA MET A 262 6.71 -7.75 29.46
C MET A 262 6.68 -7.79 27.93
N GLN A 263 6.34 -6.68 27.32
CA GLN A 263 6.44 -6.54 25.88
C GLN A 263 7.27 -5.30 25.53
N ARG A 264 8.08 -5.42 24.48
CA ARG A 264 8.89 -4.34 23.95
C ARG A 264 8.76 -4.28 22.43
N ALA A 265 8.59 -3.07 21.90
CA ALA A 265 8.58 -2.82 20.47
C ALA A 265 9.52 -1.65 20.15
N LYS A 266 10.68 -1.93 19.55
CA LYS A 266 11.67 -0.94 19.15
C LYS A 266 12.05 -1.14 17.68
N GLY A 267 11.76 -0.16 16.82
CA GLY A 267 12.11 -0.16 15.41
C GLY A 267 11.50 -1.34 14.63
N LYS A 268 12.33 -2.27 14.15
CA LYS A 268 11.91 -3.44 13.37
C LYS A 268 11.61 -4.67 14.22
N ASN A 269 12.00 -4.68 15.48
CA ASN A 269 11.89 -5.82 16.39
C ASN A 269 10.81 -5.58 17.43
N SER A 270 10.02 -6.60 17.72
CA SER A 270 9.08 -6.64 18.85
C SER A 270 9.16 -8.00 19.51
N TRP A 271 9.08 -8.03 20.83
CA TRP A 271 9.03 -9.24 21.60
C TRP A 271 8.07 -9.09 22.78
N LYS A 272 7.52 -10.21 23.19
CA LYS A 272 6.61 -10.35 24.32
C LYS A 272 6.96 -11.62 25.08
N PHE A 273 7.07 -11.52 26.39
CA PHE A 273 7.24 -12.65 27.31
C PHE A 273 6.16 -12.60 28.37
N ASP A 274 5.53 -13.73 28.62
CA ASP A 274 4.52 -13.90 29.65
C ASP A 274 4.87 -15.12 30.48
N PHE A 275 4.83 -14.98 31.79
CA PHE A 275 4.95 -16.03 32.77
C PHE A 275 3.62 -16.19 33.50
N SER A 276 3.11 -17.38 33.59
CA SER A 276 1.85 -17.68 34.26
C SER A 276 2.04 -18.82 35.26
N VAL A 277 1.43 -18.67 36.45
CA VAL A 277 1.39 -19.69 37.51
C VAL A 277 -0.04 -19.84 37.97
N GLY A 278 -0.55 -21.06 37.93
CA GLY A 278 -1.89 -21.34 38.39
C GLY A 278 -2.18 -22.85 38.39
N PRO A 279 -3.24 -23.28 39.08
CA PRO A 279 -3.61 -24.69 39.17
C PRO A 279 -4.01 -25.27 37.80
N ALA A 280 -4.55 -24.45 36.88
CA ALA A 280 -4.93 -24.90 35.55
C ALA A 280 -3.73 -24.96 34.59
N SER A 281 -2.78 -24.04 34.70
CA SER A 281 -1.59 -24.04 33.86
C SER A 281 -0.47 -23.20 34.45
N THR A 282 0.73 -23.75 34.42
CA THR A 282 1.96 -23.02 34.75
C THR A 282 2.88 -23.08 33.56
N GLY A 283 3.45 -21.92 33.17
CA GLY A 283 4.33 -21.92 32.02
C GLY A 283 4.82 -20.53 31.60
N ILE A 284 5.70 -20.56 30.61
CA ILE A 284 6.31 -19.38 29.98
C ILE A 284 5.89 -19.37 28.53
N THR A 285 5.44 -18.23 28.05
CA THR A 285 5.21 -17.99 26.63
C THR A 285 6.05 -16.82 26.14
N GLY A 286 6.65 -16.99 24.98
CA GLY A 286 7.45 -15.94 24.35
C GLY A 286 7.06 -15.78 22.89
N PHE A 287 7.12 -14.56 22.44
CA PHE A 287 6.82 -14.20 21.06
C PHE A 287 7.82 -13.16 20.58
N LEU A 288 8.45 -13.43 19.46
CA LEU A 288 9.42 -12.56 18.80
C LEU A 288 8.96 -12.28 17.38
N ALA A 289 8.90 -11.02 17.01
CA ALA A 289 8.58 -10.62 15.64
C ALA A 289 9.59 -9.62 15.11
N ARG A 290 10.04 -9.84 13.88
CA ARG A 290 10.96 -8.97 13.16
C ARG A 290 10.40 -8.59 11.81
N ARG A 291 10.30 -7.29 11.54
CA ARG A 291 9.95 -6.78 10.21
C ARG A 291 11.14 -6.95 9.28
N LEU A 292 11.01 -7.85 8.29
CA LEU A 292 12.02 -8.09 7.26
C LEU A 292 11.96 -7.03 6.16
N SER A 293 10.73 -6.57 5.83
CA SER A 293 10.49 -5.51 4.85
C SER A 293 9.28 -4.67 5.26
N LYS A 294 8.97 -3.59 4.49
CA LYS A 294 7.76 -2.77 4.71
C LYS A 294 6.46 -3.61 4.71
N LYS A 295 6.45 -4.76 3.99
CA LYS A 295 5.27 -5.63 3.83
C LYS A 295 5.39 -7.00 4.51
N SER A 296 6.58 -7.44 4.95
CA SER A 296 6.81 -8.81 5.46
C SER A 296 7.35 -8.80 6.89
N THR A 297 6.82 -9.69 7.73
CA THR A 297 7.21 -9.85 9.14
C THR A 297 7.48 -11.32 9.41
N PHE A 298 8.62 -11.65 9.97
CA PHE A 298 8.97 -12.95 10.52
C PHE A 298 8.46 -13.04 11.97
N ARG A 299 8.02 -14.24 12.39
CA ARG A 299 7.50 -14.51 13.73
C ARG A 299 8.06 -15.81 14.25
N LEU A 300 8.50 -15.76 15.49
CA LEU A 300 8.91 -16.92 16.27
C LEU A 300 8.15 -16.87 17.59
N GLY A 301 7.42 -17.91 17.91
CA GLY A 301 6.72 -18.08 19.17
C GLY A 301 7.19 -19.34 19.86
N PHE A 302 7.19 -19.36 21.17
CA PHE A 302 7.40 -20.56 21.97
C PHE A 302 6.49 -20.55 23.19
N ARG A 303 6.10 -21.73 23.61
CA ARG A 303 5.33 -21.99 24.81
C ARG A 303 5.91 -23.19 25.50
N PHE A 304 6.26 -23.04 26.76
CA PHE A 304 6.75 -24.10 27.64
C PHE A 304 5.91 -24.10 28.91
N GLY A 305 5.12 -25.12 29.11
CA GLY A 305 4.25 -25.20 30.27
C GLY A 305 3.65 -26.58 30.46
N THR A 306 2.91 -26.73 31.56
CA THR A 306 2.28 -28.00 31.96
C THR A 306 1.27 -28.50 30.92
N MET A 307 0.59 -27.61 30.21
CA MET A 307 -0.46 -27.95 29.25
C MET A 307 0.02 -28.01 27.79
N ALA A 308 1.13 -27.36 27.46
CA ALA A 308 1.64 -27.36 26.12
C ALA A 308 3.13 -27.03 26.07
N ILE A 309 3.84 -27.77 25.22
CA ILE A 309 5.19 -27.43 24.78
C ILE A 309 5.12 -27.32 23.27
N ASP A 310 5.25 -26.13 22.75
CA ASP A 310 5.22 -25.87 21.31
C ASP A 310 6.10 -24.70 20.92
N VAL A 311 6.64 -24.78 19.69
CA VAL A 311 7.40 -23.74 19.02
C VAL A 311 6.71 -23.43 17.70
N ASP A 312 6.41 -22.17 17.46
CA ASP A 312 5.78 -21.66 16.25
C ASP A 312 6.79 -20.83 15.43
N VAL A 313 7.05 -21.19 14.19
CA VAL A 313 7.89 -20.42 13.27
C VAL A 313 7.07 -20.04 12.06
N GLY A 314 7.07 -18.77 11.70
CA GLY A 314 6.26 -18.34 10.56
C GLY A 314 6.57 -16.96 10.02
N CYS A 315 5.91 -16.66 8.92
CA CYS A 315 5.97 -15.37 8.25
C CYS A 315 4.57 -14.85 7.98
N ALA A 316 4.43 -13.53 8.04
CA ALA A 316 3.21 -12.84 7.62
C ALA A 316 3.56 -11.74 6.62
N ARG A 317 2.69 -11.54 5.61
CA ARG A 317 2.85 -10.51 4.58
C ARG A 317 1.56 -9.71 4.45
N LYS A 318 1.70 -8.40 4.43
CA LYS A 318 0.63 -7.49 4.05
C LYS A 318 0.46 -7.55 2.53
N VAL A 319 -0.74 -7.87 2.07
CA VAL A 319 -1.10 -7.86 0.64
C VAL A 319 -1.56 -6.46 0.26
N ASN A 320 -2.53 -5.93 1.01
CA ASN A 320 -3.08 -4.58 0.87
C ASN A 320 -3.08 -3.89 2.24
N HIS A 321 -3.60 -2.66 2.31
CA HIS A 321 -3.78 -1.95 3.58
C HIS A 321 -4.66 -2.72 4.57
N GLU A 322 -5.68 -3.42 4.08
CA GLU A 322 -6.70 -4.12 4.86
C GLU A 322 -6.48 -5.63 4.96
N SER A 323 -5.62 -6.19 4.08
CA SER A 323 -5.44 -7.64 3.98
C SER A 323 -4.03 -8.09 4.34
N SER A 324 -3.92 -9.14 5.11
CA SER A 324 -2.65 -9.82 5.39
C SER A 324 -2.80 -11.33 5.38
N ILE A 325 -1.80 -12.00 4.84
CA ILE A 325 -1.69 -13.46 4.85
C ILE A 325 -0.46 -13.87 5.65
N GLY A 326 -0.58 -14.93 6.42
CA GLY A 326 0.51 -15.49 7.20
C GLY A 326 0.48 -17.01 7.17
N MET A 327 1.64 -17.60 7.25
CA MET A 327 1.82 -19.03 7.41
C MET A 327 2.82 -19.27 8.53
N SER A 328 2.52 -20.24 9.39
CA SER A 328 3.44 -20.70 10.44
C SER A 328 3.37 -22.20 10.59
N VAL A 329 4.48 -22.78 11.01
CA VAL A 329 4.60 -24.17 11.40
C VAL A 329 4.74 -24.22 12.90
N SER A 330 3.90 -25.00 13.57
CA SER A 330 3.89 -25.24 15.00
C SER A 330 4.34 -26.66 15.26
N ILE A 331 5.35 -26.82 16.07
CA ILE A 331 5.94 -28.11 16.46
C ILE A 331 5.82 -28.26 17.97
N GLY A 332 5.14 -29.29 18.43
CA GLY A 332 4.95 -29.48 19.84
C GLY A 332 4.40 -30.87 20.21
N LEU A 333 4.06 -31.06 21.47
CA LEU A 333 3.55 -32.35 21.99
C LEU A 333 2.28 -32.83 21.26
N ARG A 334 1.50 -31.93 20.69
CA ARG A 334 0.29 -32.26 19.91
C ARG A 334 0.58 -32.61 18.46
N GLY A 335 1.86 -32.75 18.09
CA GLY A 335 2.30 -33.01 16.73
C GLY A 335 2.73 -31.74 15.97
N VAL A 336 2.78 -31.87 14.67
CA VAL A 336 3.21 -30.79 13.76
C VAL A 336 2.00 -30.24 13.00
N HIS A 337 1.79 -28.94 13.14
CA HIS A 337 0.69 -28.23 12.51
C HIS A 337 1.20 -27.14 11.57
N VAL A 338 0.60 -27.01 10.42
CA VAL A 338 0.74 -25.83 9.54
C VAL A 338 -0.47 -24.94 9.76
N LYS A 339 -0.25 -23.68 10.14
CA LYS A 339 -1.31 -22.70 10.39
C LYS A 339 -1.27 -21.63 9.30
N ILE A 340 -2.30 -21.57 8.49
CA ILE A 340 -2.52 -20.50 7.51
C ILE A 340 -3.46 -19.49 8.14
N ARG A 341 -3.09 -18.21 8.10
CA ARG A 341 -3.88 -17.11 8.64
C ARG A 341 -4.15 -16.10 7.54
N PHE A 342 -5.39 -15.72 7.41
CA PHE A 342 -5.81 -14.65 6.50
C PHE A 342 -6.61 -13.63 7.31
N ASN A 343 -6.19 -12.37 7.27
CA ASN A 343 -6.91 -11.29 7.91
C ASN A 343 -7.36 -10.31 6.83
N HIS A 344 -8.60 -9.88 6.88
CA HIS A 344 -9.20 -8.91 5.96
C HIS A 344 -10.24 -8.07 6.69
N SER A 345 -10.08 -6.75 6.68
CA SER A 345 -11.06 -5.78 7.22
C SER A 345 -11.65 -6.19 8.59
N GLY A 346 -10.78 -6.50 9.57
CA GLY A 346 -11.22 -6.89 10.92
C GLY A 346 -11.58 -8.37 11.09
N GLN A 347 -11.72 -9.11 10.00
CA GLN A 347 -12.00 -10.55 10.04
C GLN A 347 -10.70 -11.35 10.02
N ARG A 348 -10.65 -12.41 10.82
CA ARG A 348 -9.51 -13.31 10.96
C ARG A 348 -9.92 -14.72 10.61
N PHE A 349 -9.33 -15.28 9.57
CA PHE A 349 -9.49 -16.67 9.20
C PHE A 349 -8.23 -17.44 9.55
N GLN A 350 -8.38 -18.56 10.24
CA GLN A 350 -7.27 -19.40 10.66
C GLN A 350 -7.55 -20.84 10.26
N PHE A 351 -6.61 -21.45 9.57
CA PHE A 351 -6.67 -22.82 9.06
C PHE A 351 -5.50 -23.62 9.65
N PRO A 352 -5.62 -24.16 10.88
CA PRO A 352 -4.64 -25.10 11.42
C PRO A 352 -4.84 -26.47 10.76
N ILE A 353 -3.79 -26.98 10.13
CA ILE A 353 -3.74 -28.27 9.44
C ILE A 353 -2.78 -29.18 10.20
N LEU A 354 -3.28 -30.26 10.81
CA LEU A 354 -2.45 -31.27 11.44
C LEU A 354 -1.77 -32.11 10.35
N ILE A 355 -0.45 -32.06 10.29
CA ILE A 355 0.35 -32.85 9.34
C ILE A 355 0.69 -34.22 9.92
N THR A 356 1.12 -34.28 11.18
CA THR A 356 1.43 -35.52 11.85
C THR A 356 1.29 -35.34 13.37
N PRO A 357 0.73 -36.36 14.07
CA PRO A 357 0.69 -36.34 15.52
C PRO A 357 2.06 -36.70 16.16
N PHE A 358 3.00 -37.25 15.39
CA PHE A 358 4.31 -37.67 15.90
C PHE A 358 5.40 -36.71 15.45
N VAL A 359 6.25 -36.27 16.36
CA VAL A 359 7.37 -35.39 16.10
C VAL A 359 8.60 -36.21 15.76
N THR A 360 8.86 -36.40 14.46
CA THR A 360 10.10 -36.99 13.95
C THR A 360 10.86 -35.96 13.13
N PRO A 361 12.21 -35.94 13.16
CA PRO A 361 13.00 -34.90 12.44
C PRO A 361 12.68 -34.82 10.95
N THR A 362 12.48 -35.96 10.29
CA THR A 362 12.15 -36.03 8.87
C THR A 362 10.78 -35.41 8.56
N ARG A 363 9.77 -35.69 9.38
CA ARG A 363 8.41 -35.16 9.22
C ARG A 363 8.35 -33.66 9.55
N VAL A 364 9.13 -33.19 10.53
CA VAL A 364 9.29 -31.76 10.82
C VAL A 364 9.89 -31.04 9.63
N LEU A 365 10.97 -31.58 9.05
CA LEU A 365 11.61 -30.99 7.86
C LEU A 365 10.64 -30.97 6.67
N ALA A 366 9.92 -32.04 6.41
CA ALA A 366 8.92 -32.11 5.35
C ALA A 366 7.77 -31.06 5.57
N SER A 367 7.29 -30.93 6.80
CA SER A 367 6.24 -29.94 7.12
C SER A 367 6.68 -28.48 6.98
N LEU A 368 7.96 -28.20 7.04
CA LEU A 368 8.53 -26.88 6.79
C LEU A 368 8.80 -26.65 5.30
N THR A 369 9.35 -27.65 4.60
CA THR A 369 9.77 -27.51 3.20
C THR A 369 8.61 -27.57 2.20
N ILE A 370 7.65 -28.51 2.39
CA ILE A 370 6.54 -28.66 1.44
C ILE A 370 5.65 -27.42 1.35
N PRO A 371 5.14 -26.84 2.45
CA PRO A 371 4.33 -25.63 2.35
C PRO A 371 5.09 -24.41 1.85
N THR A 372 6.37 -24.28 2.21
CA THR A 372 7.20 -23.18 1.72
C THR A 372 7.47 -23.28 0.21
N ALA A 373 7.77 -24.48 -0.27
CA ALA A 373 7.92 -24.75 -1.70
C ALA A 373 6.62 -24.48 -2.47
N LEU A 374 5.46 -24.91 -1.92
CA LEU A 374 4.15 -24.66 -2.50
C LEU A 374 3.85 -23.16 -2.61
N VAL A 375 4.13 -22.38 -1.57
CA VAL A 375 3.95 -20.92 -1.58
C VAL A 375 4.87 -20.25 -2.61
N LEU A 376 6.12 -20.68 -2.71
CA LEU A 376 7.06 -20.16 -3.71
C LEU A 376 6.62 -20.51 -5.14
N ALA A 377 6.18 -21.74 -5.36
CA ALA A 377 5.64 -22.19 -6.64
C ALA A 377 4.38 -21.40 -7.02
N THR A 378 3.41 -21.28 -6.13
CA THR A 378 2.20 -20.49 -6.35
C THR A 378 2.52 -19.04 -6.67
N LYS A 379 3.47 -18.42 -5.95
CA LYS A 379 3.91 -17.05 -6.23
C LYS A 379 4.54 -16.92 -7.61
N ARG A 380 5.37 -17.90 -8.03
CA ARG A 380 6.06 -17.85 -9.32
C ARG A 380 5.13 -18.13 -10.50
N TYR A 381 4.29 -19.16 -10.38
CA TYR A 381 3.50 -19.68 -11.51
C TYR A 381 2.08 -19.12 -11.59
N VAL A 382 1.51 -18.65 -10.47
CA VAL A 382 0.12 -18.14 -10.44
C VAL A 382 0.08 -16.63 -10.19
N VAL A 383 0.66 -16.17 -9.07
CA VAL A 383 0.49 -14.77 -8.64
C VAL A 383 1.23 -13.78 -9.53
N LYS A 384 2.48 -14.08 -9.91
CA LYS A 384 3.26 -13.20 -10.80
C LYS A 384 2.63 -13.05 -12.18
N PRO A 385 2.29 -14.15 -12.92
CA PRO A 385 1.67 -14.01 -14.23
C PRO A 385 0.27 -13.39 -14.17
N ALA A 386 -0.53 -13.70 -13.14
CA ALA A 386 -1.83 -13.05 -12.95
C ALA A 386 -1.71 -11.54 -12.72
N ALA A 387 -0.75 -11.09 -11.91
CA ALA A 387 -0.50 -9.68 -11.68
C ALA A 387 0.01 -8.96 -12.94
N LEU A 388 0.83 -9.61 -13.76
CA LEU A 388 1.27 -9.07 -15.05
C LEU A 388 0.10 -8.95 -16.04
N ARG A 389 -0.76 -9.97 -16.12
CA ARG A 389 -1.97 -9.94 -16.97
C ARG A 389 -2.94 -8.84 -16.54
N ALA A 390 -3.16 -8.68 -15.22
CA ALA A 390 -4.03 -7.62 -14.68
C ALA A 390 -3.49 -6.22 -15.04
N ARG A 391 -2.19 -5.98 -14.89
CA ARG A 391 -1.56 -4.71 -15.28
C ARG A 391 -1.66 -4.45 -16.79
N ALA A 392 -1.43 -5.48 -17.61
CA ALA A 392 -1.57 -5.36 -19.06
C ALA A 392 -3.03 -5.07 -19.47
N ALA A 393 -4.01 -5.67 -18.79
CA ALA A 393 -5.43 -5.40 -19.03
C ALA A 393 -5.80 -3.96 -18.65
N GLU A 394 -5.32 -3.48 -17.48
CA GLU A 394 -5.53 -2.09 -17.03
C GLU A 394 -4.92 -1.09 -18.01
N GLN A 395 -3.70 -1.34 -18.48
CA GLN A 395 -3.05 -0.48 -19.50
C GLN A 395 -3.82 -0.47 -20.82
N ARG A 396 -4.32 -1.63 -21.28
CA ARG A 396 -5.16 -1.70 -22.50
C ARG A 396 -6.45 -0.90 -22.34
N GLU A 397 -7.08 -0.98 -21.18
CA GLU A 397 -8.30 -0.22 -20.90
C GLU A 397 -8.04 1.29 -20.87
N LEU A 398 -6.95 1.73 -20.24
CA LEU A 398 -6.53 3.12 -20.26
C LEU A 398 -6.25 3.61 -21.68
N ARG A 399 -5.53 2.84 -22.49
CA ARG A 399 -5.26 3.17 -23.90
C ARG A 399 -6.55 3.34 -24.70
N ARG A 400 -7.54 2.44 -24.53
CA ARG A 400 -8.84 2.53 -25.21
C ARG A 400 -9.61 3.79 -24.81
N ARG A 401 -9.62 4.14 -23.54
CA ARG A 401 -10.28 5.35 -23.03
C ARG A 401 -9.68 6.62 -23.63
N HIS A 402 -8.36 6.67 -23.73
CA HIS A 402 -7.64 7.85 -24.24
C HIS A 402 -7.46 7.86 -25.76
N ALA A 403 -7.76 6.80 -26.48
CA ALA A 403 -7.48 6.67 -27.91
C ALA A 403 -8.04 7.80 -28.75
N ARG A 404 -9.27 8.27 -28.45
CA ARG A 404 -9.89 9.38 -29.21
C ARG A 404 -9.22 10.71 -28.93
N ALA A 405 -8.87 11.00 -27.67
CA ALA A 405 -8.18 12.21 -27.29
C ALA A 405 -6.78 12.26 -27.90
N VAL A 406 -6.03 11.17 -27.81
CA VAL A 406 -4.70 11.03 -28.41
C VAL A 406 -4.74 11.18 -29.94
N ALA A 407 -5.78 10.65 -30.60
CA ALA A 407 -5.94 10.82 -32.03
C ALA A 407 -6.17 12.30 -32.40
N ALA A 408 -7.00 13.03 -31.64
CA ALA A 408 -7.22 14.45 -31.85
C ALA A 408 -5.94 15.25 -31.60
N ASP A 409 -5.23 15.00 -30.52
CA ASP A 409 -3.97 15.67 -30.18
C ASP A 409 -2.87 15.42 -31.25
N LYS A 410 -2.83 14.21 -31.82
CA LYS A 410 -1.92 13.88 -32.93
C LYS A 410 -2.26 14.64 -34.21
N THR A 411 -3.55 14.85 -34.54
CA THR A 411 -3.94 15.64 -35.71
C THR A 411 -3.56 17.11 -35.53
N GLU A 412 -3.81 17.66 -34.35
CA GLU A 412 -3.42 19.05 -34.02
C GLU A 412 -1.89 19.24 -34.08
N SER A 413 -1.13 18.28 -33.52
CA SER A 413 0.33 18.36 -33.60
C SER A 413 0.87 18.21 -35.01
N ALA A 414 0.25 17.39 -35.86
CA ALA A 414 0.62 17.23 -37.25
C ALA A 414 0.33 18.51 -38.06
N GLU A 415 -0.79 19.18 -37.82
CA GLU A 415 -1.10 20.47 -38.40
C GLU A 415 -0.07 21.54 -37.98
N ALA A 416 0.29 21.59 -36.70
CA ALA A 416 1.34 22.48 -36.20
C ALA A 416 2.69 22.20 -36.89
N GLN A 417 3.08 20.95 -37.06
CA GLN A 417 4.29 20.57 -37.77
C GLN A 417 4.25 20.96 -39.25
N ALA A 418 3.11 20.82 -39.92
CA ALA A 418 2.95 21.23 -41.30
C ALA A 418 3.21 22.73 -41.49
N LEU A 419 2.75 23.58 -40.57
CA LEU A 419 3.04 25.01 -40.56
C LEU A 419 4.54 25.33 -40.35
N LEU A 420 5.22 24.55 -39.53
CA LEU A 420 6.65 24.73 -39.23
C LEU A 420 7.56 24.20 -40.34
N LYS A 421 7.09 23.28 -41.19
CA LYS A 421 7.89 22.54 -42.16
C LYS A 421 8.73 23.47 -43.07
N ALA A 422 8.13 24.47 -43.64
CA ALA A 422 8.84 25.39 -44.54
C ALA A 422 10.02 26.13 -43.87
N GLN A 423 9.88 26.46 -42.59
CA GLN A 423 10.93 27.10 -41.82
C GLN A 423 11.98 26.10 -41.33
N ALA A 424 11.56 24.92 -40.93
CA ALA A 424 12.46 23.83 -40.54
C ALA A 424 13.37 23.40 -41.72
N ASP A 425 12.79 23.27 -42.92
CA ASP A 425 13.53 22.91 -44.13
C ASP A 425 14.56 24.01 -44.51
N LYS A 426 14.21 25.28 -44.39
CA LYS A 426 15.15 26.41 -44.60
C LYS A 426 16.30 26.38 -43.59
N ARG A 427 16.01 26.09 -42.30
CA ARG A 427 17.04 25.97 -41.28
C ARG A 427 17.93 24.75 -41.56
N ALA A 428 17.33 23.60 -41.90
CA ALA A 428 18.08 22.41 -42.26
C ALA A 428 19.01 22.62 -43.45
N ALA A 429 18.58 23.30 -44.48
CA ALA A 429 19.41 23.64 -45.64
C ALA A 429 20.60 24.52 -45.23
N LYS A 430 20.36 25.59 -44.47
CA LYS A 430 21.41 26.48 -43.97
C LYS A 430 22.43 25.75 -43.07
N GLU A 431 21.97 24.85 -42.19
CA GLU A 431 22.84 24.05 -41.34
C GLU A 431 23.64 23.02 -42.15
N ARG A 432 23.07 22.43 -43.20
CA ARG A 432 23.82 21.55 -44.14
C ARG A 432 24.96 22.27 -44.85
N GLU A 433 24.73 23.46 -45.33
CA GLU A 433 25.76 24.29 -45.98
C GLU A 433 26.91 24.65 -45.04
N ARG A 434 26.60 24.86 -43.75
CA ARG A 434 27.58 25.18 -42.70
C ARG A 434 28.26 23.97 -42.10
N GLY A 435 27.81 22.75 -42.43
CA GLY A 435 28.24 21.53 -41.73
C GLY A 435 27.80 21.46 -40.26
N GLY A 436 26.75 22.22 -39.91
CA GLY A 436 26.18 22.31 -38.57
C GLY A 436 25.30 21.14 -38.18
N LEU A 437 24.34 21.38 -37.24
CA LEU A 437 23.46 20.35 -36.69
C LEU A 437 22.22 20.18 -37.59
N VAL A 438 22.04 18.97 -38.13
CA VAL A 438 20.85 18.60 -38.91
C VAL A 438 20.18 17.39 -38.27
N ILE A 439 18.91 17.52 -37.93
CA ILE A 439 18.10 16.43 -37.40
C ILE A 439 17.67 15.53 -38.58
N GLU A 440 18.06 14.26 -38.55
CA GLU A 440 17.64 13.30 -39.57
C GLU A 440 16.32 12.63 -39.19
N SER A 441 16.15 12.31 -37.91
CA SER A 441 14.90 11.77 -37.40
C SER A 441 14.78 12.01 -35.90
N ALA A 442 13.58 12.35 -35.47
CA ALA A 442 13.24 12.48 -34.05
C ALA A 442 11.88 11.84 -33.78
N VAL A 443 11.82 10.95 -32.80
CA VAL A 443 10.61 10.23 -32.41
C VAL A 443 10.36 10.41 -30.92
N TYR A 444 9.13 10.74 -30.56
CA TYR A 444 8.68 10.90 -29.19
C TYR A 444 7.60 9.88 -28.85
N GLY A 445 7.74 9.16 -27.71
CA GLY A 445 6.74 8.20 -27.25
C GLY A 445 7.26 7.12 -26.32
N HIS A 446 6.45 6.08 -26.13
CA HIS A 446 6.80 4.94 -25.29
C HIS A 446 7.53 3.87 -26.08
N PHE A 447 8.73 3.56 -25.64
CA PHE A 447 9.55 2.48 -26.17
C PHE A 447 9.68 1.38 -25.11
N PRO A 448 9.18 0.13 -25.33
CA PRO A 448 9.29 -0.95 -24.37
C PRO A 448 10.78 -1.28 -24.09
N ARG A 449 11.13 -1.51 -22.84
CA ARG A 449 12.52 -1.66 -22.36
C ARG A 449 13.38 -2.71 -23.13
N ARG A 450 12.75 -3.73 -23.71
CA ARG A 450 13.42 -4.77 -24.52
C ARG A 450 13.60 -4.38 -25.98
N SER A 451 12.87 -3.42 -26.43
CA SER A 451 12.98 -2.84 -27.78
C SER A 451 13.60 -1.42 -27.72
N ARG A 452 14.45 -1.13 -26.72
CA ARG A 452 15.35 0.02 -26.87
C ARG A 452 16.12 -0.26 -28.15
N PRO A 453 15.79 0.48 -29.24
CA PRO A 453 16.47 0.24 -30.47
C PRO A 453 17.96 0.41 -30.22
N ARG A 454 18.76 -0.48 -30.74
CA ARG A 454 20.22 -0.33 -30.70
C ARG A 454 20.56 0.93 -31.49
N PRO A 455 21.61 1.66 -31.09
CA PRO A 455 22.09 2.76 -31.90
C PRO A 455 22.22 2.26 -33.34
N GLY A 456 21.57 2.94 -34.30
CA GLY A 456 21.60 2.56 -35.71
C GLY A 456 20.35 1.87 -36.30
N ASP A 457 19.40 1.39 -35.49
CA ASP A 457 18.15 0.86 -36.04
C ASP A 457 17.33 1.95 -36.76
N PRO A 458 16.73 1.67 -37.94
CA PRO A 458 15.90 2.64 -38.64
C PRO A 458 14.68 3.04 -37.78
N ILE A 459 14.47 4.35 -37.63
CA ILE A 459 13.43 4.87 -36.71
C ILE A 459 12.02 4.70 -37.26
N VAL A 460 11.85 4.61 -38.58
CA VAL A 460 10.53 4.69 -39.25
C VAL A 460 10.03 3.33 -39.74
N GLU A 461 10.90 2.40 -40.05
CA GLU A 461 10.49 1.08 -40.56
C GLU A 461 10.79 0.00 -39.54
N GLY A 462 9.77 -0.50 -38.86
CA GLY A 462 9.90 -1.76 -38.15
C GLY A 462 9.99 -1.76 -36.65
N PHE A 463 9.29 -0.87 -35.96
CA PHE A 463 8.93 -1.15 -34.57
C PHE A 463 7.91 -2.30 -34.43
N GLY A 464 8.04 -3.31 -35.26
CA GLY A 464 7.22 -4.48 -35.35
C GLY A 464 7.83 -5.62 -36.17
N ALA A 465 9.01 -5.41 -36.77
CA ALA A 465 9.68 -6.45 -37.52
C ALA A 465 10.56 -7.29 -36.59
N GLU A 466 10.20 -8.55 -36.48
CA GLU A 466 10.87 -9.62 -35.74
C GLU A 466 12.33 -9.77 -36.25
N THR A 467 13.31 -9.51 -35.39
CA THR A 467 14.58 -10.20 -35.50
C THR A 467 14.46 -11.50 -34.73
N LYS A 468 14.38 -12.62 -35.47
CA LYS A 468 14.59 -13.97 -34.96
C LYS A 468 15.99 -14.04 -34.34
N GLU A 469 16.06 -14.08 -33.02
CA GLU A 469 17.17 -14.72 -32.31
C GLU A 469 16.60 -15.91 -31.56
N GLU A 470 17.07 -17.10 -31.98
CA GLU A 470 16.82 -18.38 -31.32
C GLU A 470 17.42 -18.36 -29.92
N GLY A 471 16.65 -18.82 -28.94
CA GLY A 471 17.16 -19.23 -27.65
C GLY A 471 16.65 -18.44 -26.45
N GLU A 472 15.75 -19.12 -25.75
CA GLU A 472 15.46 -19.03 -24.31
C GLU A 472 14.47 -17.99 -23.79
N SER A 473 13.30 -18.54 -23.44
CA SER A 473 12.34 -18.03 -22.44
C SER A 473 11.61 -16.72 -22.76
N THR A 474 10.74 -16.73 -23.74
CA THR A 474 10.05 -15.56 -24.28
C THR A 474 8.53 -15.55 -24.05
N THR A 475 8.02 -15.94 -22.89
CA THR A 475 6.56 -15.87 -22.64
C THR A 475 6.06 -14.48 -22.25
N ALA A 476 6.93 -13.58 -21.79
CA ALA A 476 6.54 -12.21 -21.39
C ALA A 476 6.64 -11.18 -22.53
N ALA A 477 7.50 -11.43 -23.54
CA ALA A 477 7.65 -10.54 -24.68
C ALA A 477 6.58 -10.73 -25.77
N LYS A 478 6.04 -11.96 -25.92
CA LYS A 478 4.95 -12.27 -26.85
C LYS A 478 3.64 -11.55 -26.54
N VAL A 479 3.40 -11.18 -25.27
CA VAL A 479 2.18 -10.46 -24.87
C VAL A 479 2.19 -8.98 -25.27
N CYS A 480 3.35 -8.41 -25.57
CA CYS A 480 3.46 -7.01 -26.01
C CYS A 480 3.55 -6.84 -27.53
N VAL A 481 3.82 -7.90 -28.30
CA VAL A 481 4.02 -7.85 -29.76
C VAL A 481 2.90 -8.53 -30.53
N GLU A 482 2.17 -9.46 -29.95
CA GLU A 482 0.85 -9.87 -30.46
C GLU A 482 -0.19 -8.80 -30.07
N GLY A 483 0.00 -7.59 -30.55
CA GLY A 483 -1.05 -6.71 -30.97
C GLY A 483 -1.70 -7.43 -32.14
N ASP A 484 -2.70 -8.27 -31.77
CA ASP A 484 -3.66 -8.81 -32.67
C ASP A 484 -4.02 -7.72 -33.69
N GLY A 485 -3.50 -7.84 -34.93
CA GLY A 485 -3.81 -6.98 -36.06
C GLY A 485 -5.26 -7.19 -36.54
N GLY A 486 -6.16 -7.41 -35.60
CA GLY A 486 -7.58 -7.37 -35.79
C GLY A 486 -8.03 -5.90 -35.79
N ALA A 487 -8.62 -5.48 -36.87
CA ALA A 487 -9.19 -4.19 -37.24
C ALA A 487 -10.13 -3.50 -36.23
N ALA A 488 -10.05 -3.82 -34.93
CA ALA A 488 -10.89 -3.27 -33.86
C ALA A 488 -10.19 -2.27 -32.94
N ASP A 489 -8.87 -2.07 -33.04
CA ASP A 489 -8.12 -1.16 -32.15
C ASP A 489 -7.45 -0.05 -33.00
N GLY A 490 -8.20 0.55 -33.94
CA GLY A 490 -7.88 1.76 -34.74
C GLY A 490 -6.43 2.27 -34.70
N GLY A 491 -5.45 1.44 -35.08
CA GLY A 491 -4.08 1.88 -35.34
C GLY A 491 -3.38 2.67 -34.23
N TYR A 492 -3.62 2.38 -32.94
CA TYR A 492 -2.95 3.09 -31.85
C TYR A 492 -1.43 2.83 -31.88
N VAL A 493 -0.70 3.85 -32.31
CA VAL A 493 0.78 3.85 -32.30
C VAL A 493 1.22 4.66 -31.07
N PRO A 494 1.99 4.07 -30.12
CA PRO A 494 2.40 4.74 -28.88
C PRO A 494 3.55 5.74 -29.07
N TRP A 495 3.81 6.20 -30.28
CA TRP A 495 4.84 7.15 -30.64
C TRP A 495 4.40 8.06 -31.78
N MET A 496 5.10 9.18 -31.95
CA MET A 496 4.89 10.13 -33.02
C MET A 496 6.22 10.65 -33.58
N ASP A 497 6.24 11.03 -34.86
CA ASP A 497 7.37 11.69 -35.48
C ASP A 497 7.35 13.19 -35.11
N VAL A 498 8.47 13.68 -34.61
CA VAL A 498 8.67 15.07 -34.20
C VAL A 498 9.90 15.71 -34.89
N THR A 499 10.35 15.13 -36.00
CA THR A 499 11.56 15.55 -36.72
C THR A 499 11.48 17.01 -37.11
N VAL A 500 10.35 17.45 -37.69
CA VAL A 500 10.14 18.82 -38.13
C VAL A 500 10.16 19.80 -36.96
N ALA A 501 9.47 19.45 -35.88
CA ALA A 501 9.41 20.27 -34.67
C ALA A 501 10.80 20.42 -34.02
N THR A 502 11.55 19.31 -33.94
CA THR A 502 12.89 19.30 -33.36
C THR A 502 13.89 20.07 -34.25
N GLN A 503 13.83 19.94 -35.59
CA GLN A 503 14.67 20.70 -36.51
C GLN A 503 14.37 22.20 -36.46
N PHE A 504 13.10 22.57 -36.26
CA PHE A 504 12.73 23.97 -36.08
C PHE A 504 13.35 24.61 -34.83
N MET A 505 13.64 23.83 -33.77
CA MET A 505 14.28 24.32 -32.55
C MET A 505 15.79 24.48 -32.67
N VAL A 506 16.42 23.94 -33.72
CA VAL A 506 17.86 24.11 -33.92
C VAL A 506 18.15 25.58 -34.23
N PHE A 507 19.05 26.17 -33.44
CA PHE A 507 19.52 27.54 -33.60
C PHE A 507 21.04 27.57 -33.45
N ASP A 508 21.75 28.25 -34.41
CA ASP A 508 23.22 28.35 -34.48
C ASP A 508 23.94 27.00 -34.24
N SER A 509 23.48 25.96 -34.93
CA SER A 509 24.01 24.58 -34.83
C SER A 509 23.91 23.93 -33.43
N HIS A 510 23.02 24.44 -32.57
CA HIS A 510 22.73 23.91 -31.26
C HIS A 510 21.24 23.60 -31.10
N LEU A 511 20.97 22.54 -30.33
CA LEU A 511 19.63 22.16 -29.88
C LEU A 511 19.69 22.01 -28.38
N ASP A 512 19.07 22.91 -27.63
CA ASP A 512 19.02 22.88 -26.18
C ASP A 512 17.57 22.81 -25.69
N ILE A 513 17.26 21.74 -24.93
CA ILE A 513 16.00 21.57 -24.21
C ILE A 513 16.35 21.49 -22.74
N ASN A 514 15.87 22.45 -21.95
CA ASN A 514 16.19 22.54 -20.53
C ASN A 514 15.56 21.39 -19.72
N GLU A 515 16.21 21.03 -18.60
CA GLU A 515 15.65 20.12 -17.62
C GLU A 515 14.31 20.65 -17.06
N GLY A 516 13.35 19.75 -16.86
CA GLY A 516 12.00 20.13 -16.41
C GLY A 516 11.07 20.66 -17.51
N THR A 517 11.53 20.81 -18.76
CA THR A 517 10.65 21.15 -19.88
C THR A 517 9.76 19.96 -20.21
N HIS A 518 8.44 20.15 -20.07
CA HIS A 518 7.45 19.13 -20.40
C HIS A 518 7.32 19.01 -21.93
N LYS A 519 8.02 18.04 -22.51
CA LYS A 519 8.13 17.87 -23.98
C LYS A 519 6.79 17.77 -24.71
N PRO A 520 5.74 17.09 -24.19
CA PRO A 520 4.42 17.07 -24.82
C PRO A 520 3.76 18.44 -25.02
N SER A 521 4.15 19.46 -24.25
CA SER A 521 3.61 20.81 -24.38
C SER A 521 4.36 21.70 -25.39
N MET A 522 5.43 21.17 -25.99
CA MET A 522 6.20 21.88 -27.00
C MET A 522 5.45 21.94 -28.34
N LEU A 523 5.70 22.95 -29.12
CA LEU A 523 5.03 23.14 -30.41
C LEU A 523 5.32 21.99 -31.38
N GLY A 524 4.27 21.35 -31.90
CA GLY A 524 4.37 20.17 -32.75
C GLY A 524 4.59 18.84 -32.02
N PHE A 525 4.51 18.83 -30.69
CA PHE A 525 4.52 17.63 -29.86
C PHE A 525 3.12 17.37 -29.30
N CYS A 526 2.84 16.13 -28.92
CA CYS A 526 1.73 15.75 -28.07
C CYS A 526 2.13 14.54 -27.21
N ASP A 527 1.30 14.08 -26.28
CA ASP A 527 1.54 12.85 -25.53
C ASP A 527 0.89 11.66 -26.27
N PRO A 528 1.67 10.81 -26.97
CA PRO A 528 1.09 9.70 -27.71
C PRO A 528 0.75 8.49 -26.82
N CYS A 529 1.15 8.50 -25.55
CA CYS A 529 0.98 7.37 -24.61
C CYS A 529 0.68 7.85 -23.18
N PRO A 530 -0.50 8.45 -22.91
CA PRO A 530 -0.86 8.96 -21.61
C PRO A 530 -0.74 7.92 -20.50
N GLY A 531 0.06 8.26 -19.47
CA GLY A 531 0.26 7.39 -18.31
C GLY A 531 1.38 6.36 -18.42
N GLU A 532 2.13 6.35 -19.52
CA GLU A 532 3.34 5.56 -19.72
C GLU A 532 4.57 6.47 -19.70
N GLU A 533 5.75 5.90 -19.44
CA GLU A 533 7.00 6.67 -19.54
C GLU A 533 7.31 6.93 -21.02
N ALA A 534 7.36 8.20 -21.42
CA ALA A 534 7.71 8.61 -22.77
C ALA A 534 9.18 9.03 -22.86
N TYR A 535 9.77 8.81 -24.01
CA TYR A 535 11.16 9.13 -24.31
C TYR A 535 11.23 9.88 -25.63
N LEU A 536 12.16 10.85 -25.75
CA LEU A 536 12.52 11.52 -26.98
C LEU A 536 13.82 10.91 -27.49
N ARG A 537 13.77 10.34 -28.68
CA ARG A 537 14.94 9.82 -29.39
C ARG A 537 15.23 10.70 -30.58
N VAL A 538 16.44 11.27 -30.62
CA VAL A 538 16.88 12.17 -31.68
C VAL A 538 18.14 11.60 -32.33
N ARG A 539 18.09 11.49 -33.67
CA ARG A 539 19.24 11.17 -34.50
C ARG A 539 19.58 12.40 -35.32
N TYR A 540 20.82 12.83 -35.24
CA TYR A 540 21.27 14.04 -35.88
C TYR A 540 22.66 13.88 -36.50
N ARG A 541 22.93 14.69 -37.52
CA ARG A 541 24.23 14.79 -38.19
C ARG A 541 24.90 16.08 -37.78
N HIS A 542 26.15 16.02 -37.36
CA HIS A 542 26.99 17.15 -37.07
C HIS A 542 28.39 16.91 -37.62
N ARG A 543 28.92 17.86 -38.40
CA ARG A 543 30.23 17.76 -39.08
C ARG A 543 30.43 16.46 -39.86
N GLY A 544 29.38 15.98 -40.52
CA GLY A 544 29.39 14.76 -41.32
C GLY A 544 29.28 13.44 -40.52
N ARG A 545 29.29 13.49 -39.18
CA ARG A 545 29.15 12.33 -38.32
C ARG A 545 27.73 12.20 -37.76
N MET A 546 27.28 10.94 -37.60
CA MET A 546 25.98 10.62 -37.03
C MET A 546 26.05 10.51 -35.53
N HIS A 547 25.05 11.07 -34.89
CA HIS A 547 24.87 11.05 -33.42
C HIS A 547 23.46 10.60 -33.10
N GLU A 548 23.30 9.93 -31.97
CA GLU A 548 22.00 9.50 -31.48
C GLU A 548 21.91 9.66 -29.96
N VAL A 549 20.78 10.15 -29.50
CA VAL A 549 20.51 10.33 -28.07
C VAL A 549 19.07 9.99 -27.76
N THR A 550 18.84 9.39 -26.60
CA THR A 550 17.51 9.12 -26.05
C THR A 550 17.42 9.70 -24.65
N VAL A 551 16.47 10.60 -24.45
CA VAL A 551 16.23 11.32 -23.19
C VAL A 551 14.80 11.12 -22.72
N GLY A 552 14.56 11.11 -21.41
CA GLY A 552 13.22 11.04 -20.83
C GLY A 552 12.38 12.28 -21.12
N ALA A 553 11.09 12.21 -20.77
CA ALA A 553 10.12 13.30 -21.05
C ALA A 553 10.48 14.63 -20.37
N GLU A 554 11.17 14.62 -19.25
CA GLU A 554 11.53 15.80 -18.46
C GLU A 554 13.05 16.06 -18.44
N ASP A 555 13.87 15.15 -19.01
CA ASP A 555 15.34 15.27 -18.98
C ASP A 555 15.83 16.36 -19.95
N ALA A 556 16.96 16.98 -19.64
CA ALA A 556 17.63 17.93 -20.52
C ALA A 556 18.17 17.24 -21.78
N LEU A 557 18.14 17.94 -22.90
CA LEU A 557 18.82 17.54 -24.14
C LEU A 557 19.67 18.70 -24.65
N SER A 558 20.98 18.48 -24.75
CA SER A 558 21.90 19.43 -25.39
C SER A 558 22.65 18.69 -26.49
N ALA A 559 22.56 19.22 -27.70
CA ALA A 559 23.24 18.75 -28.90
C ALA A 559 23.86 19.93 -29.66
N PRO A 560 25.07 19.75 -30.25
CA PRO A 560 25.87 18.55 -30.39
C PRO A 560 26.65 18.20 -29.13
N ASN A 561 26.73 16.89 -28.80
CA ASN A 561 27.52 16.39 -27.70
C ASN A 561 28.38 15.22 -28.20
N PRO A 562 29.69 15.17 -27.91
CA PRO A 562 30.56 14.08 -28.33
C PRO A 562 30.15 12.70 -27.79
N SER A 563 29.49 12.68 -26.62
CA SER A 563 29.00 11.42 -26.02
C SER A 563 27.87 10.74 -26.82
N HIS A 564 27.25 11.46 -27.76
CA HIS A 564 26.17 10.96 -28.60
C HIS A 564 26.67 10.34 -29.91
N GLU A 565 27.98 10.38 -30.20
CA GLU A 565 28.55 9.88 -31.44
C GLU A 565 28.34 8.37 -31.57
N LEU A 566 27.82 7.96 -32.73
CA LEU A 566 27.64 6.54 -33.05
C LEU A 566 28.95 5.90 -33.43
N PRO A 567 29.18 4.60 -33.09
CA PRO A 567 30.34 3.84 -33.55
C PRO A 567 30.49 3.89 -35.07
N ALA A 568 31.72 3.76 -35.58
CA ALA A 568 32.04 3.86 -37.00
C ALA A 568 31.21 2.92 -37.90
N GLU A 569 30.88 1.73 -37.39
CA GLU A 569 30.03 0.73 -38.05
C GLU A 569 28.61 1.20 -38.37
N TRP A 570 28.11 2.23 -37.65
CA TRP A 570 26.74 2.73 -37.71
C TRP A 570 26.65 4.12 -38.36
N GLN A 571 27.75 4.62 -38.92
CA GLN A 571 27.80 5.95 -39.55
C GLN A 571 27.35 5.93 -41.03
N THR A 572 27.23 4.77 -41.64
CA THR A 572 26.72 4.65 -43.03
C THR A 572 25.20 4.47 -43.01
N PRO A 573 24.44 5.21 -43.82
CA PRO A 573 22.99 4.97 -43.95
C PRO A 573 22.79 3.56 -44.52
N PRO A 574 21.73 2.81 -44.06
CA PRO A 574 21.40 1.52 -44.64
C PRO A 574 21.14 1.70 -46.15
N PRO A 575 21.54 0.74 -47.01
CA PRO A 575 21.26 0.82 -48.43
C PRO A 575 19.74 0.87 -48.66
N PRO A 576 19.25 1.62 -49.68
CA PRO A 576 17.83 1.71 -49.97
C PRO A 576 17.27 0.29 -50.21
N PRO A 577 16.04 -0.01 -49.76
CA PRO A 577 15.41 -1.31 -49.97
C PRO A 577 15.27 -1.55 -51.48
N LYS A 578 15.72 -2.73 -51.94
CA LYS A 578 15.59 -3.19 -53.32
C LYS A 578 14.14 -3.55 -53.62
#